data_af20c53368f36483f6edf1d7d8bdac6e
#
_entry.id   af20c53368f36483f6edf1d7d8bdac6e
#
_cell.length_a   1.000
_cell.length_b   1.000
_cell.length_c   1.000
_cell.angle_alpha   90.00
_cell.angle_beta   90.00
_cell.angle_gamma   90.00
#
_symmetry.space_group_name_H-M   'P 1'
#
loop_
_entity.id
_entity.type
_entity.pdbx_description
1 polymer ?
#
loop_
_entity_poly.entity_id
_entity_poly.type
_entity_poly.pdbx_seq_one_letter_code
_entity_poly.pdbx_strand_id
1 'polypeptide(L)'
;MGAMDNDQNGCEVSQPVGGWVLSSVQARILEGVAAGFSSGRLSRELHLSSKTIDYHVRVMSDKLQAPNRVALVSRAFVLQILRTDSWPPRITSETLD
;
A
#
# COMPACT_ATOMS: atom_id res chain seq x y z
N MET A 1 3.86 -15.78 -20.35
CA MET A 1 4.17 -15.62 -20.12
C MET A 1 4.21 -15.52 -19.68
N GLY A 2 3.51 -15.52 -19.61
CA GLY A 2 3.70 -15.59 -19.08
C GLY A 2 3.38 -15.40 -18.48
N ALA A 3 2.88 -15.70 -18.26
CA ALA A 3 2.91 -15.57 -17.67
C ALA A 3 2.57 -15.41 -17.13
N MET A 4 2.22 -15.71 -16.96
CA MET A 4 2.30 -15.59 -16.38
C MET A 4 1.84 -15.46 -16.08
N ASP A 5 1.21 -15.79 -16.06
CA ASP A 5 1.31 -15.64 -15.72
C ASP A 5 0.87 -15.44 -15.38
N ASN A 6 0.28 -15.77 -15.21
CA ASN A 6 0.45 -15.57 -14.76
C ASN A 6 0.05 -15.34 -14.48
N ASP A 7 -0.53 -15.58 -14.45
CA ASP A 7 -0.27 -15.28 -14.18
C ASP A 7 -0.57 -14.86 -14.09
N GLN A 8 -1.06 -14.99 -14.02
CA GLN A 8 -0.72 -14.61 -13.92
C GLN A 8 -0.59 -14.15 -13.99
N ASN A 9 -1.19 -14.45 -14.04
CA ASN A 9 -0.57 -13.98 -14.08
C ASN A 9 -0.29 -13.42 -14.21
N GLY A 10 -0.75 -13.30 -14.46
CA GLY A 10 0.04 -12.90 -14.59
C GLY A 10 0.20 -12.13 -14.66
N CYS A 11 -0.04 -12.04 -14.79
CA CYS A 11 0.41 -11.44 -14.95
C CYS A 11 0.62 -10.76 -15.02
N GLU A 12 0.53 -10.50 -15.10
CA GLU A 12 0.84 -9.88 -15.25
C GLU A 12 1.24 -9.12 -15.42
N VAL A 13 1.34 -8.82 -15.48
CA VAL A 13 1.49 -8.04 -15.71
C VAL A 13 1.81 -6.99 -15.81
N SER A 14 2.15 -6.84 -16.20
CA SER A 14 2.39 -5.61 -16.30
C SER A 14 1.61 -4.83 -15.92
N GLN A 15 1.49 -4.83 -15.18
CA GLN A 15 0.69 -3.98 -14.75
C GLN A 15 1.26 -2.77 -14.48
N PRO A 16 0.75 -1.78 -14.89
CA PRO A 16 1.08 -0.49 -14.43
C PRO A 16 0.77 -0.45 -13.01
N VAL A 17 0.72 0.72 -12.53
CA VAL A 17 0.24 0.95 -11.20
C VAL A 17 -0.97 0.13 -10.93
N GLY A 18 -1.74 -0.13 -11.93
CA GLY A 18 -2.92 -0.93 -11.77
C GLY A 18 -2.72 -2.30 -11.21
N GLY A 19 -1.50 -2.76 -11.16
CA GLY A 19 -1.24 -4.02 -10.51
C GLY A 19 -1.32 -3.95 -9.00
N TRP A 20 -1.38 -2.74 -8.44
CA TRP A 20 -1.35 -2.57 -7.00
C TRP A 20 -2.70 -2.07 -6.50
N VAL A 21 -3.64 -2.99 -6.36
CA VAL A 21 -4.96 -2.65 -5.87
C VAL A 21 -4.99 -2.83 -4.36
N LEU A 22 -5.41 -1.81 -3.64
CA LEU A 22 -5.50 -1.83 -2.20
C LEU A 22 -6.96 -1.78 -1.76
N SER A 23 -7.28 -2.48 -0.69
CA SER A 23 -8.59 -2.34 -0.05
C SER A 23 -8.68 -0.96 0.60
N SER A 24 -9.90 -0.53 0.93
CA SER A 24 -10.06 0.77 1.58
C SER A 24 -9.34 0.82 2.92
N VAL A 25 -9.30 -0.28 3.66
CA VAL A 25 -8.59 -0.35 4.94
C VAL A 25 -7.08 -0.18 4.70
N GLN A 26 -6.55 -0.91 3.73
CA GLN A 26 -5.12 -0.82 3.43
C GLN A 26 -4.74 0.58 2.96
N ALA A 27 -5.59 1.21 2.16
CA ALA A 27 -5.36 2.57 1.71
C ALA A 27 -5.27 3.54 2.89
N ARG A 28 -6.21 3.41 3.86
CA ARG A 28 -6.18 4.26 5.04
C ARG A 28 -4.94 4.03 5.86
N ILE A 29 -4.52 2.78 6.03
CA ILE A 29 -3.33 2.45 6.79
C ILE A 29 -2.10 3.06 6.10
N LEU A 30 -1.98 2.91 4.79
CA LEU A 30 -0.83 3.42 4.06
C LEU A 30 -0.76 4.95 4.12
N GLU A 31 -1.91 5.62 3.99
CA GLU A 31 -1.96 7.07 4.15
C GLU A 31 -1.46 7.49 5.53
N GLY A 32 -1.89 6.78 6.57
CA GLY A 32 -1.46 7.10 7.93
C GLY A 32 0.02 6.86 8.14
N VAL A 33 0.53 5.75 7.61
CA VAL A 33 1.96 5.45 7.70
C VAL A 33 2.77 6.56 6.99
N ALA A 34 2.29 6.99 5.83
CA ALA A 34 2.96 8.04 5.07
C ALA A 34 2.93 9.38 5.81
N ALA A 35 1.89 9.61 6.61
CA ALA A 35 1.78 10.82 7.40
C ALA A 35 2.58 10.74 8.72
N GLY A 36 3.22 9.60 8.99
CA GLY A 36 4.04 9.46 10.19
C GLY A 36 3.30 8.90 11.39
N PHE A 37 2.12 8.33 11.22
CA PHE A 37 1.35 7.79 12.34
C PHE A 37 1.93 6.45 12.78
N SER A 38 1.99 6.25 14.10
CA SER A 38 2.39 4.96 14.66
C SER A 38 1.26 3.95 14.50
N SER A 39 1.60 2.66 14.65
CA SER A 39 0.57 1.61 14.63
C SER A 39 -0.44 1.81 15.77
N GLY A 40 0.01 2.30 16.92
CA GLY A 40 -0.90 2.59 18.02
C GLY A 40 -1.91 3.67 17.66
N ARG A 41 -1.45 4.73 16.99
CA ARG A 41 -2.36 5.79 16.56
C ARG A 41 -3.34 5.29 15.50
N LEU A 42 -2.84 4.53 14.53
CA LEU A 42 -3.71 3.96 13.50
C LEU A 42 -4.74 3.01 14.09
N SER A 43 -4.32 2.24 15.09
CA SER A 43 -5.22 1.34 15.79
C SER A 43 -6.42 2.11 16.37
N ARG A 44 -6.14 3.22 17.03
CA ARG A 44 -7.20 4.04 17.63
C ARG A 44 -8.06 4.70 16.57
N GLU A 45 -7.44 5.23 15.52
CA GLU A 45 -8.16 5.97 14.48
C GLU A 45 -9.07 5.06 13.66
N LEU A 46 -8.63 3.85 13.39
CA LEU A 46 -9.34 2.94 12.51
C LEU A 46 -10.11 1.86 13.26
N HIS A 47 -10.04 1.87 14.60
CA HIS A 47 -10.72 0.88 15.44
C HIS A 47 -10.29 -0.55 15.10
N LEU A 48 -8.99 -0.74 14.88
CA LEU A 48 -8.40 -2.04 14.61
C LEU A 48 -7.30 -2.28 15.65
N SER A 49 -6.98 -3.54 15.89
CA SER A 49 -5.88 -3.84 16.80
C SER A 49 -4.54 -3.47 16.14
N SER A 50 -3.53 -3.16 16.96
CA SER A 50 -2.20 -2.90 16.44
C SER A 50 -1.67 -4.07 15.64
N LYS A 51 -2.00 -5.28 16.06
CA LYS A 51 -1.59 -6.49 15.37
C LYS A 51 -2.18 -6.53 13.96
N THR A 52 -3.43 -6.14 13.81
CA THR A 52 -4.07 -6.08 12.50
C THR A 52 -3.41 -5.01 11.63
N ILE A 53 -3.10 -3.85 12.20
CA ILE A 53 -2.38 -2.80 11.48
C ILE A 53 -1.04 -3.35 10.97
N ASP A 54 -0.28 -3.99 11.85
CA ASP A 54 1.04 -4.52 11.48
C ASP A 54 0.94 -5.61 10.42
N TYR A 55 -0.11 -6.41 10.49
CA TYR A 55 -0.36 -7.44 9.48
C TYR A 55 -0.55 -6.80 8.10
N HIS A 56 -1.38 -5.76 8.01
CA HIS A 56 -1.62 -5.10 6.73
C HIS A 56 -0.37 -4.40 6.21
N VAL A 57 0.41 -3.80 7.11
CA VAL A 57 1.68 -3.18 6.71
C VAL A 57 2.60 -4.23 6.11
N ARG A 58 2.66 -5.41 6.74
CA ARG A 58 3.50 -6.49 6.23
C ARG A 58 3.02 -6.97 4.85
N VAL A 59 1.72 -7.14 4.70
CA VAL A 59 1.16 -7.59 3.42
C VAL A 59 1.50 -6.59 2.31
N MET A 60 1.31 -5.30 2.58
CA MET A 60 1.63 -4.27 1.59
C MET A 60 3.14 -4.23 1.31
N SER A 61 3.96 -4.37 2.36
CA SER A 61 5.41 -4.37 2.19
C SER A 61 5.87 -5.54 1.31
N ASP A 62 5.27 -6.70 1.51
CA ASP A 62 5.60 -7.87 0.68
C ASP A 62 5.19 -7.63 -0.76
N LYS A 63 4.02 -7.08 -0.99
CA LYS A 63 3.56 -6.79 -2.34
C LYS A 63 4.49 -5.81 -3.06
N LEU A 64 4.94 -4.79 -2.35
CA LEU A 64 5.78 -3.75 -2.94
C LEU A 64 7.26 -4.06 -2.81
N GLN A 65 7.60 -5.23 -2.26
CA GLN A 65 8.99 -5.65 -2.05
C GLN A 65 9.77 -4.62 -1.26
N ALA A 66 9.15 -4.11 -0.20
CA ALA A 66 9.75 -3.12 0.68
C ALA A 66 10.22 -3.82 1.96
N PRO A 67 11.49 -3.61 2.36
CA PRO A 67 12.03 -4.29 3.55
C PRO A 67 11.55 -3.68 4.86
N ASN A 68 11.00 -2.48 4.83
CA ASN A 68 10.55 -1.84 6.06
C ASN A 68 9.51 -0.77 5.71
N ARG A 69 8.99 -0.13 6.76
CA ARG A 69 7.91 0.84 6.64
C ARG A 69 8.30 2.07 5.83
N VAL A 70 9.53 2.53 6.00
CA VAL A 70 10.03 3.69 5.24
C VAL A 70 10.10 3.35 3.75
N ALA A 71 10.63 2.19 3.43
CA ALA A 71 10.72 1.74 2.04
C ALA A 71 9.34 1.53 1.44
N LEU A 72 8.37 1.07 2.25
CA LEU A 72 7.00 0.92 1.78
C LEU A 72 6.45 2.25 1.27
N VAL A 73 6.60 3.30 2.06
CA VAL A 73 6.13 4.63 1.68
C VAL A 73 6.87 5.13 0.44
N SER A 74 8.19 4.98 0.43
CA SER A 74 9.00 5.43 -0.68
C SER A 74 8.60 4.74 -1.99
N ARG A 75 8.43 3.42 -1.95
CA ARG A 75 8.04 2.69 -3.15
C ARG A 75 6.62 3.04 -3.57
N ALA A 76 5.74 3.33 -2.61
CA ALA A 76 4.38 3.74 -2.94
C ALA A 76 4.37 5.06 -3.72
N PHE A 77 5.27 5.98 -3.40
CA PHE A 77 5.40 7.21 -4.19
C PHE A 77 5.96 6.92 -5.58
N VAL A 78 7.01 6.10 -5.66
CA VAL A 78 7.62 5.76 -6.94
C VAL A 78 6.62 5.08 -7.88
N LEU A 79 5.77 4.23 -7.32
CA LEU A 79 4.76 3.49 -8.10
C LEU A 79 3.48 4.31 -8.29
N GLN A 80 3.46 5.55 -7.82
CA GLN A 80 2.32 6.45 -7.97
C GLN A 80 1.06 5.95 -7.26
N ILE A 81 1.26 5.17 -6.22
CA ILE A 81 0.16 4.74 -5.35
C ILE A 81 -0.24 5.89 -4.43
N LEU A 82 0.75 6.67 -3.97
CA LEU A 82 0.53 7.86 -3.17
C LEU A 82 0.71 9.09 -4.03
N ARG A 83 -0.18 10.06 -3.86
CA ARG A 83 -0.10 11.34 -4.58
C ARG A 83 1.00 12.21 -3.98
N THR A 84 1.66 12.97 -4.84
CA THR A 84 2.76 13.84 -4.43
C THR A 84 2.36 15.31 -4.34
N ASP A 85 1.08 15.62 -4.60
CA ASP A 85 0.63 17.00 -4.74
C ASP A 85 -0.12 17.53 -3.52
N SER A 86 -0.09 16.77 -2.40
CA SER A 86 -0.80 17.21 -1.20
C SER A 86 -0.14 16.63 0.05
N TRP A 87 -0.40 17.27 1.17
CA TRP A 87 -0.01 16.77 2.48
C TRP A 87 -1.23 16.82 3.40
N PRO A 88 -1.52 15.77 4.16
CA PRO A 88 -0.79 14.49 4.16
C PRO A 88 -1.00 13.72 2.85
N PRO A 89 -0.12 12.76 2.54
CA PRO A 89 -0.23 12.01 1.29
C PRO A 89 -1.53 11.22 1.22
N ARG A 90 -2.11 11.20 0.03
CA ARG A 90 -3.36 10.49 -0.22
C ARG A 90 -3.14 9.43 -1.29
N ILE A 91 -3.98 8.42 -1.27
CA ILE A 91 -3.91 7.34 -2.25
C ILE A 91 -4.45 7.81 -3.59
N THR A 92 -3.77 7.42 -4.66
CA THR A 92 -4.24 7.66 -6.02
C THR A 92 -5.53 6.87 -6.24
N SER A 93 -6.55 7.52 -6.79
CA SER A 93 -7.86 6.87 -6.91
C SER A 93 -7.82 5.61 -7.76
N GLU A 94 -6.93 5.54 -8.73
CA GLU A 94 -6.81 4.34 -9.58
C GLU A 94 -6.26 3.14 -8.83
N THR A 95 -5.70 3.34 -7.64
CA THR A 95 -5.16 2.26 -6.82
C THR A 95 -6.22 1.67 -5.91
N LEU A 96 -7.31 2.39 -5.69
CA LEU A 96 -8.35 1.91 -4.78
C LEU A 96 -9.21 0.85 -5.42
N ASP A 97 -9.55 -0.13 -4.60
CA ASP A 97 -10.41 -1.22 -5.01
C ASP A 97 -11.86 -0.80 -5.19
#